data_905d6bde04a53cd0dd3faa67c097f285
#
_entry.id   905d6bde04a53cd0dd3faa67c097f285
#
_cell.length_a   1.000
_cell.length_b   1.000
_cell.length_c   1.000
_cell.angle_alpha   90.00
_cell.angle_beta   90.00
_cell.angle_gamma   90.00
#
_symmetry.space_group_name_H-M   'P 1'
#
loop_
_entity.id
_entity.type
_entity.pdbx_description
1 polymer ?
#
loop_
_entity_poly.entity_id
_entity_poly.type
_entity_poly.pdbx_seq_one_letter_code
_entity_poly.pdbx_strand_id
1 'polypeptide(L)'
;MQNILLSLLYFYLAYVVVTLIGILHTIFNVKVLHMKGMKESKGMGQAYNATKPWHPLYNLIVFPIFGYFYLSGVLNPTIEDAFITGALWTLIAIVVDYVGWVLIKHPWRLTYKQFYVDYQPWITIIYTLIFFGPIISFWLFF
;
A
#
# COMPACT_ATOMS: atom_id res chain seq x y z
N MET A 1 18.16 10.37 7.84
CA MET A 1 16.72 10.36 8.27
C MET A 1 16.61 11.03 9.62
N GLN A 2 16.00 12.21 9.68
CA GLN A 2 16.05 13.06 10.89
C GLN A 2 14.98 12.69 11.94
N ASN A 3 13.85 12.11 11.56
CA ASN A 3 12.79 11.75 12.49
C ASN A 3 12.08 10.46 12.08
N ILE A 4 12.49 9.34 12.66
CA ILE A 4 11.94 8.03 12.35
C ILE A 4 10.46 7.90 12.75
N LEU A 5 10.06 8.48 13.88
CA LEU A 5 8.66 8.40 14.35
C LEU A 5 7.72 9.14 13.41
N LEU A 6 8.15 10.30 12.92
CA LEU A 6 7.39 11.08 11.95
C LEU A 6 7.29 10.31 10.61
N SER A 7 8.38 9.69 10.17
CA SER A 7 8.39 8.83 8.97
C SER A 7 7.39 7.68 9.11
N LEU A 8 7.38 6.99 10.26
CA LEU A 8 6.44 5.91 10.55
C LEU A 8 4.99 6.39 10.57
N LEU A 9 4.74 7.56 11.12
CA LEU A 9 3.39 8.17 11.13
C LEU A 9 2.88 8.39 9.70
N TYR A 10 3.69 9.03 8.83
CA TYR A 10 3.29 9.27 7.44
C TYR A 10 3.15 7.98 6.63
N PHE A 11 4.02 7.00 6.86
CA PHE A 11 3.83 5.66 6.28
C PHE A 11 2.48 5.08 6.69
N TYR A 12 2.19 5.06 8.00
CA TYR A 12 0.94 4.49 8.51
C TYR A 12 -0.29 5.18 7.93
N LEU A 13 -0.28 6.52 7.86
CA LEU A 13 -1.36 7.28 7.25
C LEU A 13 -1.55 6.94 5.76
N ALA A 14 -0.45 6.87 4.99
CA ALA A 14 -0.50 6.45 3.59
C ALA A 14 -1.08 5.04 3.45
N TYR A 15 -0.59 4.09 4.26
CA TYR A 15 -1.03 2.70 4.25
C TYR A 15 -2.53 2.56 4.57
N VAL A 16 -3.01 3.29 5.57
CA VAL A 16 -4.45 3.32 5.91
C VAL A 16 -5.27 3.88 4.76
N VAL A 17 -4.83 4.97 4.13
CA VAL A 17 -5.54 5.59 3.00
C VAL A 17 -5.65 4.63 1.81
N VAL A 18 -4.56 4.00 1.38
CA VAL A 18 -4.63 3.04 0.25
C VAL A 18 -5.47 1.81 0.58
N THR A 19 -5.41 1.34 1.82
CA THR A 19 -6.24 0.22 2.29
C THR A 19 -7.73 0.58 2.24
N LEU A 20 -8.10 1.76 2.74
CA LEU A 20 -9.49 2.24 2.70
C LEU A 20 -9.99 2.41 1.26
N ILE A 21 -9.18 2.97 0.36
CA ILE A 21 -9.53 3.09 -1.06
C ILE A 21 -9.79 1.69 -1.66
N GLY A 22 -8.93 0.72 -1.39
CA GLY A 22 -9.10 -0.66 -1.88
C GLY A 22 -10.38 -1.33 -1.34
N ILE A 23 -10.68 -1.14 -0.05
CA ILE A 23 -11.91 -1.64 0.58
C ILE A 23 -13.14 -1.00 -0.06
N LEU A 24 -13.16 0.34 -0.18
CA LEU A 24 -14.28 1.07 -0.77
C LEU A 24 -14.49 0.67 -2.25
N HIS A 25 -13.42 0.48 -3.00
CA HIS A 25 -13.52 0.01 -4.39
C HIS A 25 -14.10 -1.42 -4.46
N THR A 26 -13.68 -2.32 -3.56
CA THR A 26 -14.25 -3.67 -3.49
C THR A 26 -15.74 -3.62 -3.13
N ILE A 27 -16.14 -2.78 -2.18
CA ILE A 27 -17.55 -2.57 -1.81
C ILE A 27 -18.35 -2.02 -3.00
N PHE A 28 -17.79 -1.07 -3.74
CA PHE A 28 -18.41 -0.54 -4.97
C PHE A 28 -18.64 -1.67 -5.99
N ASN A 29 -17.64 -2.51 -6.23
CA ASN A 29 -17.77 -3.63 -7.16
C ASN A 29 -18.88 -4.62 -6.72
N VAL A 30 -19.03 -4.86 -5.43
CA VAL A 30 -20.11 -5.73 -4.91
C VAL A 30 -21.48 -5.05 -5.03
N LYS A 31 -21.58 -3.79 -4.56
CA LYS A 31 -22.87 -3.10 -4.39
C LYS A 31 -23.42 -2.53 -5.70
N VAL A 32 -22.55 -1.98 -6.54
CA VAL A 32 -22.94 -1.26 -7.76
C VAL A 32 -22.79 -2.14 -9.00
N LEU A 33 -21.68 -2.87 -9.11
CA LEU A 33 -21.41 -3.74 -10.26
C LEU A 33 -21.93 -5.18 -10.07
N HIS A 34 -22.53 -5.48 -8.90
CA HIS A 34 -23.11 -6.78 -8.57
C HIS A 34 -22.14 -7.97 -8.73
N MET A 35 -20.85 -7.71 -8.51
CA MET A 35 -19.83 -8.76 -8.52
C MET A 35 -19.89 -9.61 -7.26
N LYS A 36 -19.59 -10.91 -7.39
CA LYS A 36 -19.56 -11.83 -6.24
C LYS A 36 -18.47 -11.44 -5.25
N GLY A 37 -18.85 -11.28 -3.99
CA GLY A 37 -17.93 -11.04 -2.88
C GLY A 37 -17.19 -12.29 -2.43
N MET A 38 -16.29 -12.11 -1.45
CA MET A 38 -15.48 -13.20 -0.89
C MET A 38 -16.33 -14.33 -0.26
N LYS A 39 -17.48 -14.01 0.33
CA LYS A 39 -18.38 -15.00 0.94
C LYS A 39 -19.13 -15.85 -0.07
N GLU A 40 -19.29 -15.38 -1.30
CA GLU A 40 -20.09 -16.03 -2.36
C GLU A 40 -19.22 -16.75 -3.39
N SER A 41 -17.90 -16.68 -3.24
CA SER A 41 -16.95 -17.24 -4.19
C SER A 41 -15.85 -18.01 -3.47
N LYS A 42 -15.25 -18.98 -4.16
CA LYS A 42 -14.00 -19.60 -3.69
C LYS A 42 -12.84 -18.59 -3.82
N GLY A 43 -11.99 -18.52 -2.80
CA GLY A 43 -10.82 -17.63 -2.78
C GLY A 43 -11.17 -16.18 -2.45
N MET A 44 -10.51 -15.23 -3.10
CA MET A 44 -10.61 -13.79 -2.76
C MET A 44 -11.87 -13.10 -3.30
N GLY A 45 -12.67 -13.80 -4.10
CA GLY A 45 -13.89 -13.26 -4.69
C GLY A 45 -13.65 -12.43 -5.96
N GLN A 46 -14.66 -12.40 -6.83
CA GLN A 46 -14.61 -11.68 -8.11
C GLN A 46 -14.40 -10.17 -7.89
N ALA A 47 -15.13 -9.58 -6.96
CA ALA A 47 -15.09 -8.14 -6.67
C ALA A 47 -13.69 -7.68 -6.25
N TYR A 48 -13.02 -8.44 -5.38
CA TYR A 48 -11.66 -8.13 -4.95
C TYR A 48 -10.65 -8.36 -6.07
N ASN A 49 -10.75 -9.45 -6.82
CA ASN A 49 -9.86 -9.73 -7.94
C ASN A 49 -9.90 -8.61 -9.00
N ALA A 50 -11.06 -7.98 -9.21
CA ALA A 50 -11.20 -6.85 -10.11
C ALA A 50 -10.50 -5.57 -9.60
N THR A 51 -10.26 -5.43 -8.29
CA THR A 51 -9.55 -4.27 -7.73
C THR A 51 -8.03 -4.39 -7.80
N LYS A 52 -7.48 -5.61 -7.88
CA LYS A 52 -6.03 -5.84 -7.81
C LYS A 52 -5.21 -5.00 -8.79
N PRO A 53 -5.58 -4.86 -10.09
CA PRO A 53 -4.82 -4.04 -11.02
C PRO A 53 -4.83 -2.54 -10.70
N TRP A 54 -5.78 -2.07 -9.88
CA TRP A 54 -5.92 -0.67 -9.48
C TRP A 54 -5.10 -0.32 -8.23
N HIS A 55 -4.76 -1.31 -7.41
CA HIS A 55 -3.98 -1.07 -6.20
C HIS A 55 -2.63 -0.39 -6.46
N PRO A 56 -1.85 -0.75 -7.50
CA PRO A 56 -0.65 0.01 -7.85
C PRO A 56 -0.91 1.50 -8.10
N LEU A 57 -2.02 1.83 -8.79
CA LEU A 57 -2.35 3.23 -9.07
C LEU A 57 -2.61 4.03 -7.79
N TYR A 58 -3.29 3.44 -6.80
CA TYR A 58 -3.49 4.11 -5.51
C TYR A 58 -2.16 4.38 -4.81
N ASN A 59 -1.26 3.40 -4.81
CA ASN A 59 0.05 3.52 -4.22
C ASN A 59 0.93 4.56 -4.95
N LEU A 60 0.86 4.60 -6.29
CA LEU A 60 1.57 5.59 -7.11
C LEU A 60 1.17 7.04 -6.79
N ILE A 61 -0.07 7.27 -6.36
CA ILE A 61 -0.56 8.60 -6.02
C ILE A 61 -0.33 8.90 -4.54
N VAL A 62 -0.73 8.00 -3.65
CA VAL A 62 -0.79 8.27 -2.22
C VAL A 62 0.62 8.31 -1.59
N PHE A 63 1.49 7.36 -1.90
CA PHE A 63 2.82 7.32 -1.27
C PHE A 63 3.71 8.52 -1.61
N PRO A 64 3.73 9.05 -2.85
CA PRO A 64 4.41 10.32 -3.12
C PRO A 64 3.84 11.51 -2.34
N ILE A 65 2.51 11.61 -2.18
CA ILE A 65 1.89 12.70 -1.40
C ILE A 65 2.37 12.66 0.06
N PHE A 66 2.33 11.50 0.69
CA PHE A 66 2.81 11.36 2.07
C PHE A 66 4.34 11.44 2.18
N GLY A 67 5.07 11.04 1.13
CA GLY A 67 6.51 11.28 1.01
C GLY A 67 6.84 12.77 1.00
N TYR A 68 6.08 13.56 0.27
CA TYR A 68 6.20 15.03 0.27
C TYR A 68 5.97 15.61 1.68
N PHE A 69 4.90 15.22 2.37
CA PHE A 69 4.65 15.72 3.71
C PHE A 69 5.75 15.36 4.70
N TYR A 70 6.29 14.15 4.61
CA TYR A 70 7.42 13.75 5.45
C TYR A 70 8.68 14.54 5.14
N LEU A 71 9.09 14.61 3.86
CA LEU A 71 10.32 15.31 3.44
C LEU A 71 10.25 16.80 3.69
N SER A 72 9.07 17.42 3.61
CA SER A 72 8.86 18.83 3.97
C SER A 72 9.14 19.12 5.45
N GLY A 73 9.07 18.12 6.32
CA GLY A 73 9.43 18.21 7.74
C GLY A 73 10.91 17.92 8.02
N VAL A 74 11.70 17.55 7.01
CA VAL A 74 13.13 17.28 7.09
C VAL A 74 13.92 18.54 6.76
N LEU A 75 14.88 18.92 7.60
CA LEU A 75 15.74 20.06 7.34
C LEU A 75 16.74 19.72 6.22
N ASN A 76 16.65 20.45 5.09
CA ASN A 76 17.44 20.21 3.89
C ASN A 76 17.39 18.75 3.43
N PRO A 77 16.24 18.26 2.96
CA PRO A 77 16.09 16.87 2.55
C PRO A 77 17.02 16.55 1.36
N THR A 78 17.55 15.36 1.37
CA THR A 78 18.45 14.85 0.33
C THR A 78 17.83 13.66 -0.38
N ILE A 79 18.35 13.33 -1.58
CA ILE A 79 17.94 12.12 -2.28
C ILE A 79 18.21 10.84 -1.45
N GLU A 80 19.27 10.86 -0.63
CA GLU A 80 19.59 9.76 0.28
C GLU A 80 18.51 9.59 1.35
N ASP A 81 17.98 10.69 1.93
CA ASP A 81 16.85 10.64 2.85
C ASP A 81 15.61 10.00 2.19
N ALA A 82 15.34 10.35 0.93
CA ALA A 82 14.24 9.76 0.19
C ALA A 82 14.43 8.25 -0.06
N PHE A 83 15.62 7.81 -0.42
CA PHE A 83 15.96 6.39 -0.60
C PHE A 83 15.82 5.60 0.71
N ILE A 84 16.39 6.10 1.80
CA ILE A 84 16.30 5.45 3.12
C ILE A 84 14.85 5.35 3.57
N THR A 85 14.07 6.40 3.36
CA THR A 85 12.64 6.43 3.68
C THR A 85 11.86 5.41 2.87
N GLY A 86 12.10 5.34 1.55
CA GLY A 86 11.45 4.36 0.67
C GLY A 86 11.78 2.93 1.04
N ALA A 87 13.05 2.64 1.37
CA ALA A 87 13.48 1.32 1.83
C ALA A 87 12.79 0.94 3.17
N LEU A 88 12.76 1.85 4.13
CA LEU A 88 12.10 1.65 5.42
C LEU A 88 10.60 1.39 5.23
N TRP A 89 9.91 2.21 4.45
CA TRP A 89 8.47 2.08 4.21
C TRP A 89 8.12 0.76 3.53
N THR A 90 8.94 0.32 2.58
CA THR A 90 8.75 -0.98 1.91
C THR A 90 8.92 -2.15 2.86
N LEU A 91 9.97 -2.13 3.70
CA LEU A 91 10.19 -3.19 4.70
C LEU A 91 9.02 -3.26 5.69
N ILE A 92 8.54 -2.11 6.16
CA ILE A 92 7.41 -2.06 7.09
C ILE A 92 6.13 -2.54 6.40
N ALA A 93 5.89 -2.15 5.14
CA ALA A 93 4.74 -2.62 4.37
C ALA A 93 4.72 -4.14 4.28
N ILE A 94 5.84 -4.77 3.94
CA ILE A 94 5.96 -6.25 3.88
C ILE A 94 5.62 -6.88 5.23
N VAL A 95 6.16 -6.33 6.34
CA VAL A 95 5.88 -6.84 7.69
C VAL A 95 4.41 -6.66 8.07
N VAL A 96 3.86 -5.47 7.84
CA VAL A 96 2.45 -5.15 8.17
C VAL A 96 1.50 -6.03 7.35
N ASP A 97 1.78 -6.21 6.07
CA ASP A 97 0.98 -7.07 5.19
C ASP A 97 1.04 -8.54 5.64
N TYR A 98 2.23 -9.05 5.93
CA TYR A 98 2.36 -10.44 6.37
C TYR A 98 1.67 -10.68 7.71
N VAL A 99 1.89 -9.79 8.69
CA VAL A 99 1.27 -9.92 10.01
C VAL A 99 -0.24 -9.68 9.92
N GLY A 100 -0.65 -8.58 9.31
CA GLY A 100 -2.05 -8.15 9.27
C GLY A 100 -2.92 -9.06 8.41
N TRP A 101 -2.53 -9.33 7.17
CA TRP A 101 -3.38 -10.04 6.23
C TRP A 101 -3.19 -11.57 6.22
N VAL A 102 -2.01 -12.07 6.63
CA VAL A 102 -1.71 -13.51 6.54
C VAL A 102 -1.72 -14.19 7.91
N LEU A 103 -1.14 -13.58 8.96
CA LEU A 103 -1.02 -14.22 10.28
C LEU A 103 -2.25 -14.00 11.16
N ILE A 104 -2.71 -12.76 11.30
CA ILE A 104 -3.82 -12.43 12.21
C ILE A 104 -5.12 -13.01 11.66
N LYS A 105 -5.85 -13.71 12.52
CA LYS A 105 -7.17 -14.29 12.16
C LYS A 105 -8.24 -13.19 12.18
N HIS A 106 -8.79 -12.87 11.03
CA HIS A 106 -9.93 -11.96 10.85
C HIS A 106 -10.74 -12.38 9.60
N PRO A 107 -11.96 -11.84 9.39
CA PRO A 107 -12.85 -12.28 8.31
C PRO A 107 -12.27 -12.15 6.90
N TRP A 108 -11.30 -11.26 6.70
CA TRP A 108 -10.64 -11.00 5.39
C TRP A 108 -9.22 -11.56 5.32
N ARG A 109 -8.85 -12.45 6.25
CA ARG A 109 -7.55 -13.09 6.24
C ARG A 109 -7.32 -13.84 4.93
N LEU A 110 -6.13 -13.69 4.39
CA LEU A 110 -5.67 -14.39 3.19
C LEU A 110 -4.64 -15.45 3.56
N THR A 111 -4.53 -16.48 2.75
CA THR A 111 -3.40 -17.41 2.85
C THR A 111 -2.15 -16.78 2.25
N TYR A 112 -0.97 -17.28 2.62
CA TYR A 112 0.29 -16.88 1.99
C TYR A 112 0.22 -16.95 0.46
N LYS A 113 -0.33 -18.05 -0.06
CA LYS A 113 -0.50 -18.24 -1.51
C LYS A 113 -1.38 -17.16 -2.13
N GLN A 114 -2.53 -16.86 -1.52
CA GLN A 114 -3.44 -15.83 -2.02
C GLN A 114 -2.80 -14.43 -2.03
N PHE A 115 -2.00 -14.10 -1.01
CA PHE A 115 -1.41 -12.78 -0.88
C PHE A 115 -0.13 -12.61 -1.70
N TYR A 116 0.77 -13.60 -1.71
CA TYR A 116 2.09 -13.45 -2.35
C TYR A 116 2.25 -14.15 -3.69
N VAL A 117 1.40 -15.11 -4.02
CA VAL A 117 1.46 -15.85 -5.30
C VAL A 117 0.34 -15.45 -6.23
N ASP A 118 -0.91 -15.57 -5.78
CA ASP A 118 -2.08 -15.29 -6.63
C ASP A 118 -2.32 -13.78 -6.84
N TYR A 119 -1.63 -12.94 -6.07
CA TYR A 119 -1.66 -11.48 -6.22
C TYR A 119 -0.56 -10.93 -7.16
N GLN A 120 0.34 -11.78 -7.65
CA GLN A 120 1.33 -11.33 -8.63
C GLN A 120 0.67 -10.94 -9.97
N PRO A 121 1.24 -9.97 -10.71
CA PRO A 121 2.43 -9.17 -10.37
C PRO A 121 2.14 -7.97 -9.47
N TRP A 122 0.90 -7.75 -9.09
CA TRP A 122 0.43 -6.51 -8.46
C TRP A 122 1.11 -6.23 -7.12
N ILE A 123 1.30 -7.24 -6.28
CA ILE A 123 1.94 -7.03 -4.97
C ILE A 123 3.41 -6.58 -5.11
N THR A 124 4.14 -7.10 -6.07
CA THR A 124 5.51 -6.67 -6.36
C THR A 124 5.53 -5.23 -6.85
N ILE A 125 4.62 -4.86 -7.74
CA ILE A 125 4.50 -3.49 -8.25
C ILE A 125 4.14 -2.53 -7.10
N ILE A 126 3.23 -2.91 -6.19
CA ILE A 126 2.87 -2.11 -5.01
C ILE A 126 4.10 -1.81 -4.16
N TYR A 127 4.88 -2.83 -3.78
CA TYR A 127 6.09 -2.61 -2.96
C TYR A 127 7.13 -1.74 -3.68
N THR A 128 7.27 -1.92 -4.98
CA THR A 128 8.13 -1.04 -5.80
C THR A 128 7.66 0.41 -5.75
N LEU A 129 6.35 0.65 -5.86
CA LEU A 129 5.79 2.01 -5.80
C LEU A 129 5.86 2.62 -4.40
N ILE A 130 5.74 1.83 -3.35
CA ILE A 130 5.99 2.30 -1.97
C ILE A 130 7.44 2.75 -1.82
N PHE A 131 8.40 1.96 -2.34
CA PHE A 131 9.81 2.34 -2.34
C PHE A 131 10.07 3.65 -3.08
N PHE A 132 9.52 3.78 -4.27
CA PHE A 132 9.73 4.98 -5.10
C PHE A 132 8.90 6.19 -4.66
N GLY A 133 7.88 6.03 -3.79
CA GLY A 133 7.03 7.12 -3.35
C GLY A 133 7.79 8.35 -2.84
N PRO A 134 8.63 8.25 -1.80
CA PRO A 134 9.45 9.36 -1.30
C PRO A 134 10.45 9.88 -2.34
N ILE A 135 10.99 9.02 -3.19
CA ILE A 135 11.93 9.38 -4.25
C ILE A 135 11.25 10.24 -5.32
N ILE A 136 10.05 9.85 -5.75
CA ILE A 136 9.21 10.65 -6.66
C ILE A 136 8.90 12.00 -6.04
N SER A 137 8.56 12.04 -4.75
CA SER A 137 8.32 13.30 -4.03
C SER A 137 9.54 14.20 -4.04
N PHE A 138 10.71 13.63 -3.77
CA PHE A 138 11.96 14.40 -3.80
C PHE A 138 12.20 15.04 -5.18
N TRP A 139 12.09 14.26 -6.26
CA TRP A 139 12.32 14.75 -7.61
C TRP A 139 11.30 15.76 -8.10
N LEU A 140 10.07 15.74 -7.57
CA LEU A 140 9.02 16.66 -8.00
C LEU A 140 9.02 17.99 -7.23
N PHE A 141 9.50 18.02 -5.98
CA PHE A 141 9.24 19.12 -5.06
C PHE A 141 10.49 19.68 -4.36
N PHE A 142 11.63 19.02 -4.46
CA PHE A 142 12.89 19.42 -3.81
C PHE A 142 14.06 19.44 -4.77
#